data_87b73e031b3edaca4ae6868e6c7e5604
#
_entry.id   87b73e031b3edaca4ae6868e6c7e5604
#
_cell.length_a   1.000
_cell.length_b   1.000
_cell.length_c   1.000
_cell.angle_alpha   90.00
_cell.angle_beta   90.00
_cell.angle_gamma   90.00
#
_symmetry.space_group_name_H-M   'P 1'
#
loop_
_entity.id
_entity.type
_entity.pdbx_description
1 polymer ?
#
loop_
_entity_poly.entity_id
_entity_poly.type
_entity_poly.pdbx_seq_one_letter_code
_entity_poly.pdbx_strand_id
1 'polypeptide(L)'
;MASVEYLIKQFLTPDKKNLDLSNQNIGDKGAITLSKSKSIKRIKKLMLPNNNISDEGIIAIVNSENFKNLTDLDIYGNVISDDGVKAIAESTYISNLKKLSLYGNLVEDDGAIAIAESKILSKLKHLYITSNRIRREGIEALKNAKCRTRLCHLHVDDLEDFFYEEDQDYDDADLINSWEELKARNAEKGESED
;
A
#
# COMPACT_ATOMS: atom_id res chain seq x y z
N MET A 1 6.45 6.87 -23.07
CA MET A 1 5.62 6.75 -21.87
C MET A 1 4.71 7.97 -21.77
N ALA A 2 3.45 7.78 -21.38
CA ALA A 2 2.56 8.91 -21.12
C ALA A 2 3.07 9.73 -19.92
N SER A 3 2.84 11.06 -19.91
CA SER A 3 3.22 11.85 -18.74
C SER A 3 2.32 11.52 -17.54
N VAL A 4 2.85 11.63 -16.33
CA VAL A 4 2.07 11.35 -15.11
C VAL A 4 0.87 12.28 -14.99
N GLU A 5 0.99 13.54 -15.43
CA GLU A 5 -0.15 14.48 -15.48
C GLU A 5 -1.25 14.01 -16.43
N TYR A 6 -0.89 13.40 -17.56
CA TYR A 6 -1.86 12.81 -18.47
C TYR A 6 -2.56 11.61 -17.81
N LEU A 7 -1.80 10.71 -17.15
CA LEU A 7 -2.34 9.56 -16.44
C LEU A 7 -3.27 10.00 -15.29
N ILE A 8 -2.90 11.04 -14.54
CA ILE A 8 -3.78 11.59 -13.50
C ILE A 8 -5.12 12.04 -14.09
N LYS A 9 -5.10 12.76 -15.22
CA LYS A 9 -6.34 13.22 -15.87
C LYS A 9 -7.21 12.07 -16.35
N GLN A 10 -6.60 10.99 -16.80
CA GLN A 10 -7.30 9.83 -17.36
C GLN A 10 -7.88 8.92 -16.27
N PHE A 11 -7.16 8.71 -15.18
CA PHE A 11 -7.47 7.68 -14.18
C PHE A 11 -7.98 8.23 -12.85
N LEU A 12 -7.91 9.54 -12.62
CA LEU A 12 -8.50 10.15 -11.43
C LEU A 12 -10.02 10.12 -11.53
N THR A 13 -10.66 9.56 -10.51
CA THR A 13 -12.13 9.53 -10.46
C THR A 13 -12.75 10.93 -10.49
N PRO A 14 -14.00 11.09 -10.98
CA PRO A 14 -14.66 12.41 -11.08
C PRO A 14 -14.77 13.14 -9.71
N ASP A 15 -14.92 12.40 -8.61
CA ASP A 15 -14.95 12.94 -7.25
C ASP A 15 -13.55 13.26 -6.69
N LYS A 16 -12.50 12.96 -7.46
CA LYS A 16 -11.08 13.15 -7.13
C LYS A 16 -10.61 12.45 -5.86
N LYS A 17 -11.24 11.33 -5.51
CA LYS A 17 -10.88 10.57 -4.31
C LYS A 17 -10.05 9.34 -4.57
N ASN A 18 -10.15 8.75 -5.77
CA ASN A 18 -9.42 7.54 -6.12
C ASN A 18 -8.57 7.78 -7.36
N LEU A 19 -7.33 7.32 -7.31
CA LEU A 19 -6.41 7.29 -8.45
C LEU A 19 -5.80 5.91 -8.56
N ASP A 20 -6.03 5.26 -9.69
CA ASP A 20 -5.46 3.96 -10.02
C ASP A 20 -4.47 4.12 -11.18
N LEU A 21 -3.20 3.93 -10.87
CA LEU A 21 -2.10 3.94 -11.84
C LEU A 21 -1.41 2.58 -11.90
N SER A 22 -2.15 1.49 -11.69
CA SER A 22 -1.61 0.12 -11.74
C SER A 22 -1.00 -0.15 -13.11
N ASN A 23 0.16 -0.82 -13.13
CA ASN A 23 0.86 -1.28 -14.35
C ASN A 23 1.23 -0.16 -15.35
N GLN A 24 1.45 1.08 -14.89
CA GLN A 24 1.78 2.21 -15.76
C GLN A 24 3.30 2.42 -15.92
N ASN A 25 4.11 1.62 -15.21
CA ASN A 25 5.59 1.70 -15.22
C ASN A 25 6.10 3.13 -14.99
N ILE A 26 5.50 3.84 -14.01
CA ILE A 26 5.84 5.24 -13.74
C ILE A 26 7.22 5.42 -13.10
N GLY A 27 7.72 4.41 -12.38
CA GLY A 27 8.97 4.44 -11.64
C GLY A 27 9.08 5.58 -10.63
N ASP A 28 10.28 5.80 -10.09
CA ASP A 28 10.50 6.85 -9.09
C ASP A 28 10.26 8.26 -9.65
N LYS A 29 10.67 8.51 -10.88
CA LYS A 29 10.44 9.81 -11.54
C LYS A 29 8.96 10.14 -11.63
N GLY A 30 8.13 9.13 -11.92
CA GLY A 30 6.68 9.28 -11.95
C GLY A 30 6.10 9.50 -10.56
N ALA A 31 6.56 8.75 -9.57
CA ALA A 31 6.16 8.90 -8.17
C ALA A 31 6.51 10.29 -7.62
N ILE A 32 7.71 10.80 -7.90
CA ILE A 32 8.14 12.15 -7.55
C ILE A 32 7.27 13.22 -8.24
N THR A 33 6.94 13.03 -9.52
CA THR A 33 6.04 13.94 -10.23
C THR A 33 4.64 13.92 -9.64
N LEU A 34 4.12 12.72 -9.33
CA LEU A 34 2.83 12.53 -8.67
C LEU A 34 2.78 13.24 -7.33
N SER A 35 3.84 13.13 -6.51
CA SER A 35 3.91 13.76 -5.18
C SER A 35 3.77 15.29 -5.23
N LYS A 36 4.15 15.91 -6.33
CA LYS A 36 4.09 17.38 -6.54
C LYS A 36 2.78 17.85 -7.17
N SER A 37 1.94 16.93 -7.67
CA SER A 37 0.72 17.30 -8.39
C SER A 37 -0.34 17.87 -7.46
N LYS A 38 -0.81 19.08 -7.78
CA LYS A 38 -1.89 19.74 -7.02
C LYS A 38 -3.27 19.13 -7.29
N SER A 39 -3.42 18.34 -8.35
CA SER A 39 -4.69 17.77 -8.78
C SER A 39 -5.21 16.68 -7.82
N ILE A 40 -4.32 16.08 -7.03
CA ILE A 40 -4.60 14.91 -6.18
C ILE A 40 -4.79 15.21 -4.69
N LYS A 41 -4.85 16.49 -4.28
CA LYS A 41 -4.96 16.89 -2.86
C LYS A 41 -6.15 16.30 -2.10
N ARG A 42 -7.17 15.80 -2.80
CA ARG A 42 -8.39 15.22 -2.20
C ARG A 42 -8.38 13.70 -2.18
N ILE A 43 -7.30 13.09 -2.66
CA ILE A 43 -7.23 11.65 -2.83
C ILE A 43 -7.35 10.93 -1.48
N LYS A 44 -8.09 9.83 -1.49
CA LYS A 44 -8.26 8.92 -0.35
C LYS A 44 -7.67 7.55 -0.64
N LYS A 45 -7.76 7.11 -1.90
CA LYS A 45 -7.21 5.82 -2.34
C LYS A 45 -6.22 6.04 -3.46
N LEU A 46 -5.00 5.55 -3.26
CA LEU A 46 -3.93 5.56 -4.24
C LEU A 46 -3.49 4.13 -4.53
N MET A 47 -3.58 3.73 -5.80
CA MET A 47 -3.21 2.41 -6.27
C MET A 47 -2.06 2.56 -7.27
N LEU A 48 -0.91 1.99 -6.93
CA LEU A 48 0.34 2.01 -7.70
C LEU A 48 0.96 0.61 -7.88
N PRO A 49 0.17 -0.48 -8.00
CA PRO A 49 0.74 -1.79 -8.21
C PRO A 49 1.61 -1.85 -9.47
N ASN A 50 2.69 -2.67 -9.40
CA ASN A 50 3.55 -3.01 -10.53
C ASN A 50 4.08 -1.79 -11.30
N ASN A 51 4.66 -0.83 -10.60
CA ASN A 51 5.14 0.42 -11.19
C ASN A 51 6.65 0.61 -11.14
N ASN A 52 7.40 -0.38 -10.67
CA ASN A 52 8.86 -0.31 -10.50
C ASN A 52 9.28 0.91 -9.65
N ILE A 53 8.54 1.16 -8.57
CA ILE A 53 8.81 2.21 -7.61
C ILE A 53 9.74 1.67 -6.54
N SER A 54 10.82 2.40 -6.25
CA SER A 54 11.77 2.11 -5.18
C SER A 54 11.50 2.99 -3.94
N ASP A 55 12.42 2.92 -2.98
CA ASP A 55 12.39 3.74 -1.78
C ASP A 55 12.39 5.25 -2.10
N GLU A 56 13.12 5.68 -3.14
CA GLU A 56 13.13 7.08 -3.56
C GLU A 56 11.73 7.57 -3.93
N GLY A 57 11.01 6.78 -4.71
CA GLY A 57 9.67 7.12 -5.16
C GLY A 57 8.65 7.14 -4.03
N ILE A 58 8.66 6.11 -3.16
CA ILE A 58 7.69 6.05 -2.06
C ILE A 58 7.96 7.11 -1.00
N ILE A 59 9.22 7.42 -0.69
CA ILE A 59 9.62 8.51 0.20
C ILE A 59 9.07 9.85 -0.30
N ALA A 60 9.14 10.11 -1.60
CA ALA A 60 8.58 11.33 -2.18
C ALA A 60 7.06 11.40 -2.03
N ILE A 61 6.34 10.28 -2.17
CA ILE A 61 4.89 10.19 -1.99
C ILE A 61 4.53 10.47 -0.54
N VAL A 62 5.07 9.68 0.40
CA VAL A 62 4.63 9.74 1.80
C VAL A 62 5.01 11.02 2.50
N ASN A 63 6.05 11.72 2.03
CA ASN A 63 6.47 13.02 2.53
C ASN A 63 5.77 14.21 1.86
N SER A 64 4.75 13.95 1.03
CA SER A 64 4.01 15.02 0.39
C SER A 64 2.70 15.33 1.10
N GLU A 65 2.47 16.61 1.43
CA GLU A 65 1.20 17.12 1.98
C GLU A 65 -0.01 16.79 1.11
N ASN A 66 0.20 16.54 -0.18
CA ASN A 66 -0.88 16.19 -1.10
C ASN A 66 -1.62 14.91 -0.70
N PHE A 67 -0.99 14.04 0.10
CA PHE A 67 -1.55 12.76 0.55
C PHE A 67 -2.10 12.76 1.98
N LYS A 68 -2.27 13.91 2.61
CA LYS A 68 -2.80 14.01 3.99
C LYS A 68 -4.21 13.45 4.19
N ASN A 69 -4.96 13.26 3.12
CA ASN A 69 -6.29 12.66 3.16
C ASN A 69 -6.30 11.16 2.83
N LEU A 70 -5.10 10.57 2.59
CA LEU A 70 -4.97 9.18 2.16
C LEU A 70 -5.42 8.24 3.27
N THR A 71 -6.28 7.31 2.90
CA THR A 71 -6.77 6.23 3.77
C THR A 71 -6.35 4.87 3.29
N ASP A 72 -6.11 4.71 1.99
CA ASP A 72 -5.76 3.45 1.35
C ASP A 72 -4.56 3.66 0.42
N LEU A 73 -3.48 2.94 0.67
CA LEU A 73 -2.28 2.93 -0.15
C LEU A 73 -1.97 1.50 -0.60
N ASP A 74 -2.01 1.30 -1.91
CA ASP A 74 -1.62 0.05 -2.53
C ASP A 74 -0.37 0.25 -3.39
N ILE A 75 0.71 -0.39 -2.99
CA ILE A 75 2.02 -0.33 -3.64
C ILE A 75 2.58 -1.74 -3.89
N TYR A 76 1.69 -2.69 -4.11
CA TYR A 76 1.98 -4.08 -4.41
C TYR A 76 2.90 -4.22 -5.64
N GLY A 77 3.83 -5.21 -5.60
CA GLY A 77 4.66 -5.54 -6.77
C GLY A 77 5.63 -4.44 -7.18
N ASN A 78 6.20 -3.73 -6.22
CA ASN A 78 7.24 -2.73 -6.45
C ASN A 78 8.60 -3.22 -5.92
N VAL A 79 9.58 -2.33 -5.77
CA VAL A 79 10.93 -2.68 -5.29
C VAL A 79 11.27 -1.89 -4.02
N ILE A 80 10.29 -1.79 -3.11
CA ILE A 80 10.38 -1.04 -1.87
C ILE A 80 11.05 -1.91 -0.81
N SER A 81 12.09 -1.38 -0.18
CA SER A 81 12.84 -2.01 0.91
C SER A 81 12.44 -1.42 2.28
N ASP A 82 13.20 -1.77 3.30
CA ASP A 82 13.01 -1.30 4.67
C ASP A 82 13.07 0.22 4.78
N ASP A 83 13.92 0.90 3.99
CA ASP A 83 14.06 2.35 4.05
C ASP A 83 12.77 3.05 3.59
N GLY A 84 12.14 2.54 2.52
CA GLY A 84 10.86 3.04 2.08
C GLY A 84 9.75 2.79 3.10
N VAL A 85 9.76 1.61 3.73
CA VAL A 85 8.79 1.26 4.77
C VAL A 85 8.98 2.07 6.05
N LYS A 86 10.22 2.33 6.48
CA LYS A 86 10.54 3.23 7.60
C LYS A 86 9.96 4.63 7.33
N ALA A 87 10.14 5.15 6.11
CA ALA A 87 9.55 6.44 5.73
C ALA A 87 8.01 6.43 5.79
N ILE A 88 7.35 5.33 5.39
CA ILE A 88 5.90 5.15 5.56
C ILE A 88 5.53 5.19 7.04
N ALA A 89 6.26 4.46 7.88
CA ALA A 89 5.97 4.33 9.31
C ALA A 89 6.14 5.65 10.09
N GLU A 90 6.97 6.57 9.60
CA GLU A 90 7.32 7.84 10.24
C GLU A 90 6.58 9.05 9.66
N SER A 91 5.95 8.93 8.49
CA SER A 91 5.33 10.06 7.81
C SER A 91 4.06 10.55 8.49
N THR A 92 4.09 11.78 8.99
CA THR A 92 2.93 12.44 9.59
C THR A 92 1.84 12.79 8.59
N TYR A 93 2.18 12.92 7.30
CA TYR A 93 1.20 13.25 6.25
C TYR A 93 0.21 12.13 5.97
N ILE A 94 0.58 10.87 6.19
CA ILE A 94 -0.30 9.72 5.96
C ILE A 94 -0.89 9.12 7.25
N SER A 95 -0.95 9.89 8.32
CA SER A 95 -1.50 9.46 9.62
C SER A 95 -2.98 9.04 9.61
N ASN A 96 -3.67 9.21 8.49
CA ASN A 96 -5.05 8.76 8.28
C ASN A 96 -5.15 7.37 7.61
N LEU A 97 -4.00 6.72 7.35
CA LEU A 97 -3.95 5.44 6.63
C LEU A 97 -4.67 4.35 7.43
N LYS A 98 -5.55 3.63 6.73
CA LYS A 98 -6.34 2.51 7.27
C LYS A 98 -5.97 1.19 6.59
N LYS A 99 -5.58 1.25 5.33
CA LYS A 99 -5.20 0.09 4.53
C LYS A 99 -3.85 0.33 3.85
N LEU A 100 -2.92 -0.60 4.03
CA LEU A 100 -1.59 -0.61 3.41
C LEU A 100 -1.33 -1.96 2.77
N SER A 101 -1.00 -1.96 1.48
CA SER A 101 -0.58 -3.15 0.75
C SER A 101 0.87 -2.98 0.30
N LEU A 102 1.73 -3.82 0.84
CA LEU A 102 3.16 -3.96 0.54
C LEU A 102 3.49 -5.34 -0.07
N TYR A 103 2.47 -6.10 -0.48
CA TYR A 103 2.64 -7.43 -1.06
C TYR A 103 3.69 -7.41 -2.19
N GLY A 104 4.59 -8.42 -2.22
CA GLY A 104 5.53 -8.58 -3.33
C GLY A 104 6.53 -7.42 -3.47
N ASN A 105 7.10 -6.97 -2.36
CA ASN A 105 8.19 -5.99 -2.30
C ASN A 105 9.49 -6.63 -1.75
N LEU A 106 10.40 -5.83 -1.25
CA LEU A 106 11.71 -6.26 -0.75
C LEU A 106 11.87 -6.01 0.75
N VAL A 107 10.77 -5.95 1.49
CA VAL A 107 10.74 -5.64 2.93
C VAL A 107 11.37 -6.79 3.72
N GLU A 108 12.23 -6.47 4.67
CA GLU A 108 12.86 -7.38 5.61
C GLU A 108 12.36 -7.11 7.05
N ASP A 109 13.03 -7.65 8.06
CA ASP A 109 12.59 -7.56 9.45
C ASP A 109 12.54 -6.12 9.97
N ASP A 110 13.52 -5.29 9.61
CA ASP A 110 13.60 -3.90 10.04
C ASP A 110 12.38 -3.07 9.60
N GLY A 111 11.92 -3.25 8.36
CA GLY A 111 10.74 -2.58 7.84
C GLY A 111 9.47 -3.05 8.54
N ALA A 112 9.35 -4.35 8.79
CA ALA A 112 8.23 -4.93 9.53
C ALA A 112 8.17 -4.39 10.98
N ILE A 113 9.30 -4.33 11.67
CA ILE A 113 9.43 -3.76 13.01
C ILE A 113 9.05 -2.27 13.00
N ALA A 114 9.51 -1.51 12.00
CA ALA A 114 9.16 -0.09 11.89
C ALA A 114 7.64 0.13 11.78
N ILE A 115 6.91 -0.70 11.02
CA ILE A 115 5.45 -0.65 11.00
C ILE A 115 4.86 -1.01 12.36
N ALA A 116 5.36 -2.08 12.99
CA ALA A 116 4.86 -2.58 14.26
C ALA A 116 4.99 -1.55 15.40
N GLU A 117 6.05 -0.73 15.37
CA GLU A 117 6.35 0.28 16.37
C GLU A 117 5.79 1.67 16.04
N SER A 118 5.25 1.84 14.82
CA SER A 118 4.79 3.14 14.36
C SER A 118 3.64 3.69 15.20
N LYS A 119 3.86 4.86 15.77
CA LYS A 119 2.80 5.65 16.43
C LYS A 119 1.93 6.41 15.42
N ILE A 120 2.46 6.66 14.23
CA ILE A 120 1.78 7.39 13.16
C ILE A 120 0.69 6.52 12.54
N LEU A 121 0.97 5.24 12.30
CA LEU A 121 0.04 4.30 11.68
C LEU A 121 -1.02 3.75 12.66
N SER A 122 -1.34 4.50 13.71
CA SER A 122 -2.29 4.11 14.77
C SER A 122 -3.73 3.85 14.29
N LYS A 123 -4.07 4.26 13.06
CA LYS A 123 -5.37 4.02 12.42
C LYS A 123 -5.36 2.84 11.44
N LEU A 124 -4.19 2.22 11.24
CA LEU A 124 -4.05 1.11 10.31
C LEU A 124 -4.88 -0.09 10.79
N LYS A 125 -5.74 -0.60 9.92
CA LYS A 125 -6.61 -1.75 10.17
C LYS A 125 -6.22 -2.95 9.34
N HIS A 126 -5.76 -2.72 8.12
CA HIS A 126 -5.44 -3.76 7.15
C HIS A 126 -4.00 -3.59 6.67
N LEU A 127 -3.17 -4.61 6.89
CA LEU A 127 -1.80 -4.69 6.41
C LEU A 127 -1.61 -5.98 5.60
N TYR A 128 -1.23 -5.83 4.33
CA TYR A 128 -0.88 -6.94 3.44
C TYR A 128 0.60 -6.82 3.13
N ILE A 129 1.41 -7.76 3.65
CA ILE A 129 2.87 -7.70 3.57
C ILE A 129 3.50 -9.06 3.19
N THR A 130 2.68 -9.98 2.66
CA THR A 130 3.14 -11.28 2.15
C THR A 130 4.05 -11.14 0.93
N SER A 131 4.76 -12.20 0.58
CA SER A 131 5.72 -12.22 -0.54
C SER A 131 6.80 -11.15 -0.42
N ASN A 132 7.33 -10.99 0.78
CA ASN A 132 8.47 -10.15 1.12
C ASN A 132 9.63 -11.02 1.64
N ARG A 133 10.61 -10.43 2.30
CA ARG A 133 11.77 -11.11 2.86
C ARG A 133 11.76 -11.11 4.40
N ILE A 134 10.57 -10.93 4.99
CA ILE A 134 10.38 -10.85 6.43
C ILE A 134 10.62 -12.23 7.02
N ARG A 135 11.39 -12.28 8.10
CA ARG A 135 11.70 -13.47 8.85
C ARG A 135 10.98 -13.46 10.20
N ARG A 136 11.41 -14.35 11.09
CA ARG A 136 10.76 -14.57 12.37
C ARG A 136 10.65 -13.30 13.23
N GLU A 137 11.70 -12.49 13.31
CA GLU A 137 11.74 -11.31 14.16
C GLU A 137 10.71 -10.27 13.73
N GLY A 138 10.65 -9.96 12.44
CA GLY A 138 9.66 -9.03 11.87
C GLY A 138 8.23 -9.53 12.01
N ILE A 139 8.00 -10.84 11.79
CA ILE A 139 6.68 -11.48 11.96
C ILE A 139 6.24 -11.37 13.42
N GLU A 140 7.09 -11.71 14.38
CA GLU A 140 6.78 -11.61 15.82
C GLU A 140 6.47 -10.16 16.23
N ALA A 141 7.21 -9.18 15.72
CA ALA A 141 6.94 -7.77 15.96
C ALA A 141 5.56 -7.35 15.48
N LEU A 142 5.17 -7.74 14.25
CA LEU A 142 3.86 -7.44 13.68
C LEU A 142 2.72 -8.15 14.44
N LYS A 143 2.91 -9.41 14.83
CA LYS A 143 1.96 -10.16 15.67
C LYS A 143 1.72 -9.44 17.01
N ASN A 144 2.79 -9.02 17.67
CA ASN A 144 2.71 -8.28 18.93
C ASN A 144 2.05 -6.91 18.79
N ALA A 145 2.25 -6.25 17.65
CA ALA A 145 1.59 -4.98 17.33
C ALA A 145 0.09 -5.14 17.15
N LYS A 146 -0.37 -6.22 16.48
CA LYS A 146 -1.80 -6.54 16.31
C LYS A 146 -2.54 -6.55 17.65
N CYS A 147 -1.95 -7.13 18.68
CA CYS A 147 -2.55 -7.18 20.01
C CYS A 147 -2.68 -5.82 20.72
N ARG A 148 -1.91 -4.81 20.28
CA ARG A 148 -1.82 -3.48 20.94
C ARG A 148 -2.38 -2.34 20.12
N THR A 149 -2.69 -2.58 18.84
CA THR A 149 -3.14 -1.56 17.89
C THR A 149 -4.54 -1.87 17.36
N ARG A 150 -5.01 -1.05 16.39
CA ARG A 150 -6.26 -1.30 15.65
C ARG A 150 -6.09 -2.20 14.42
N LEU A 151 -4.95 -2.88 14.30
CA LEU A 151 -4.67 -3.77 13.18
C LEU A 151 -5.53 -5.03 13.28
N CYS A 152 -6.65 -5.05 12.56
CA CYS A 152 -7.60 -6.17 12.57
C CYS A 152 -7.16 -7.29 11.61
N HIS A 153 -6.64 -6.92 10.45
CA HIS A 153 -6.24 -7.85 9.39
C HIS A 153 -4.75 -7.71 9.08
N LEU A 154 -4.00 -8.74 9.40
CA LEU A 154 -2.57 -8.86 9.13
C LEU A 154 -2.32 -10.08 8.25
N HIS A 155 -1.77 -9.87 7.05
CA HIS A 155 -1.35 -10.94 6.14
C HIS A 155 0.18 -10.92 6.00
N VAL A 156 0.83 -11.96 6.52
CA VAL A 156 2.27 -12.23 6.42
C VAL A 156 2.51 -13.63 5.86
N ASP A 157 3.72 -13.95 5.40
CA ASP A 157 4.01 -15.21 4.69
C ASP A 157 3.92 -16.46 5.59
N ASP A 158 4.17 -16.34 6.88
CA ASP A 158 4.15 -17.45 7.81
C ASP A 158 2.73 -17.64 8.38
N LEU A 159 1.92 -18.37 7.63
CA LEU A 159 0.50 -18.59 7.95
C LEU A 159 0.23 -19.85 8.77
N GLU A 160 1.22 -20.71 9.02
CA GLU A 160 0.98 -22.00 9.70
C GLU A 160 0.57 -21.84 11.17
N ASP A 161 0.84 -20.68 11.79
CA ASP A 161 0.49 -20.39 13.18
C ASP A 161 -0.68 -19.41 13.37
N PHE A 162 -1.33 -18.96 12.30
CA PHE A 162 -2.47 -18.06 12.40
C PHE A 162 -3.80 -18.83 12.42
N PHE A 163 -4.19 -19.32 13.59
CA PHE A 163 -5.60 -19.59 13.85
C PHE A 163 -6.31 -18.24 13.98
N TYR A 164 -7.19 -17.95 13.03
CA TYR A 164 -8.13 -16.86 13.14
C TYR A 164 -9.08 -17.19 14.31
N GLU A 165 -9.00 -16.45 15.41
CA GLU A 165 -10.19 -16.27 16.22
C GLU A 165 -11.13 -15.40 15.37
N GLU A 166 -12.19 -16.02 14.87
CA GLU A 166 -13.30 -15.36 14.20
C GLU A 166 -13.97 -14.42 15.21
N ASP A 167 -13.50 -13.17 15.28
CA ASP A 167 -14.36 -12.11 15.78
C ASP A 167 -15.41 -11.86 14.70
N GLN A 168 -16.56 -12.53 14.88
CA GLN A 168 -17.78 -12.33 14.14
C GLN A 168 -18.15 -10.85 14.20
N ASP A 169 -17.98 -10.10 13.11
CA ASP A 169 -18.75 -8.91 12.75
C ASP A 169 -18.06 -8.04 11.70
N TYR A 170 -17.44 -8.65 10.67
CA TYR A 170 -17.10 -7.88 9.44
C TYR A 170 -17.32 -8.76 8.22
N ASP A 171 -18.14 -8.26 7.32
CA ASP A 171 -18.50 -8.90 6.05
C ASP A 171 -17.27 -8.99 5.13
N ASP A 172 -16.55 -10.13 5.21
CA ASP A 172 -15.36 -10.42 4.39
C ASP A 172 -15.65 -10.44 2.88
N ALA A 173 -16.93 -10.46 2.50
CA ALA A 173 -17.36 -10.50 1.11
C ALA A 173 -16.89 -9.27 0.31
N ASP A 174 -16.86 -8.07 0.93
CA ASP A 174 -16.43 -6.84 0.24
C ASP A 174 -14.93 -6.78 0.00
N LEU A 175 -14.13 -7.48 0.81
CA LEU A 175 -12.66 -7.51 0.70
C LEU A 175 -12.19 -8.53 -0.34
N ILE A 176 -12.76 -9.73 -0.32
CA ILE A 176 -12.47 -10.79 -1.29
C ILE A 176 -12.88 -10.33 -2.69
N ASN A 177 -14.08 -9.76 -2.83
CA ASN A 177 -14.58 -9.22 -4.10
C ASN A 177 -13.67 -8.12 -4.65
N SER A 178 -13.16 -7.20 -3.81
CA SER A 178 -12.27 -6.12 -4.27
C SER A 178 -10.93 -6.62 -4.78
N TRP A 179 -10.40 -7.73 -4.23
CA TRP A 179 -9.13 -8.33 -4.66
C TRP A 179 -9.31 -9.25 -5.87
N GLU A 180 -10.41 -10.01 -5.93
CA GLU A 180 -10.73 -10.85 -7.08
C GLU A 180 -11.11 -10.01 -8.29
N GLU A 181 -11.88 -8.93 -8.12
CA GLU A 181 -12.14 -7.94 -9.16
C GLU A 181 -10.87 -7.24 -9.65
N LEU A 182 -9.93 -6.95 -8.75
CA LEU A 182 -8.64 -6.36 -9.12
C LEU A 182 -7.77 -7.35 -9.90
N LYS A 183 -7.71 -8.62 -9.46
CA LYS A 183 -7.01 -9.69 -10.18
C LYS A 183 -7.63 -9.97 -11.53
N ALA A 184 -8.96 -10.07 -11.63
CA ALA A 184 -9.69 -10.28 -12.88
C ALA A 184 -9.44 -9.13 -13.88
N ARG A 185 -9.51 -7.88 -13.41
CA ARG A 185 -9.25 -6.70 -14.25
C ARG A 185 -7.81 -6.60 -14.74
N ASN A 186 -6.85 -7.09 -13.95
CA ASN A 186 -5.44 -7.15 -14.37
C ASN A 186 -5.17 -8.32 -15.33
N ALA A 187 -5.87 -9.44 -15.19
CA ALA A 187 -5.81 -10.55 -16.13
C ALA A 187 -6.38 -10.19 -17.51
N GLU A 188 -7.53 -9.51 -17.57
CA GLU A 188 -8.15 -9.05 -18.81
C GLU A 188 -7.29 -8.04 -19.59
N LYS A 189 -6.46 -7.25 -18.89
CA LYS A 189 -5.55 -6.29 -19.54
C LYS A 189 -4.25 -6.93 -20.07
N GLY A 190 -3.91 -8.13 -19.63
CA GLY A 190 -2.72 -8.88 -20.08
C GLY A 190 -2.94 -9.74 -21.32
N GLU A 191 -4.18 -10.00 -21.73
CA GLU A 191 -4.53 -10.87 -22.86
C GLU A 191 -4.86 -10.12 -24.17
N SER A 192 -4.73 -8.80 -24.21
CA SER A 192 -5.07 -7.99 -25.39
C SER A 192 -3.88 -7.53 -26.25
N GLU A 193 -2.70 -8.19 -26.14
CA GLU A 193 -1.57 -7.99 -27.04
C GLU A 193 -1.11 -9.35 -27.62
N ASP A 194 -1.85 -9.85 -28.62
CA ASP A 194 -1.39 -10.73 -29.69
C ASP A 194 -1.99 -10.30 -31.03
#